data_7875f38a47d08ff4493209b7ef2540bf
#
_entry.id   7875f38a47d08ff4493209b7ef2540bf
#
_cell.length_a   1.000
_cell.length_b   1.000
_cell.length_c   1.000
_cell.angle_alpha   90.00
_cell.angle_beta   90.00
_cell.angle_gamma   90.00
#
_symmetry.space_group_name_H-M   'P 1'
#
loop_
_entity.id
_entity.type
_entity.pdbx_description
1 polymer ?
#
loop_
_entity_poly.entity_id
_entity_poly.type
_entity_poly.pdbx_seq_one_letter_code
_entity_poly.pdbx_strand_id
1 'polypeptide(L)' 'MLAKEDVVDLYKLILDREPESEQVVNEKRRAESLRALALEMLKSEEFINNNRDLLAQMDLGE' A
#
# COMPACT_ATOMS: atom_id res chain seq x y z
N MET A 1 9.21 -1.73 15.22
CA MET A 1 7.81 -1.87 14.82
C MET A 1 7.29 -0.52 14.34
N LEU A 2 6.55 -0.55 13.26
CA LEU A 2 6.06 0.70 12.68
C LEU A 2 4.95 1.29 13.52
N ALA A 3 4.78 2.60 13.43
CA ALA A 3 3.69 3.27 14.12
C ALA A 3 2.37 2.94 13.44
N LYS A 4 1.32 2.81 14.24
CA LYS A 4 0.00 2.48 13.72
C LYS A 4 -0.47 3.53 12.71
N GLU A 5 -0.27 4.80 13.04
CA GLU A 5 -0.71 5.89 12.16
C GLU A 5 -0.01 5.83 10.81
N ASP A 6 1.25 5.45 10.82
CA ASP A 6 2.00 5.38 9.57
C ASP A 6 1.46 4.29 8.67
N VAL A 7 1.07 3.16 9.24
CA VAL A 7 0.47 2.08 8.46
C VAL A 7 -0.85 2.53 7.87
N VAL A 8 -1.68 3.18 8.68
CA VAL A 8 -2.98 3.67 8.21
C VAL A 8 -2.78 4.68 7.09
N ASP A 9 -1.82 5.58 7.25
CA ASP A 9 -1.55 6.58 6.22
C ASP A 9 -1.13 5.94 4.91
N LEU A 10 -0.33 4.88 4.96
CA LEU A 10 0.06 4.19 3.75
C LEU A 10 -1.14 3.55 3.04
N TYR A 11 -2.05 2.97 3.80
CA TYR A 11 -3.24 2.41 3.20
C TYR A 11 -4.03 3.48 2.46
N LYS A 12 -4.21 4.64 3.10
CA LYS A 12 -4.97 5.72 2.48
C LYS A 12 -4.26 6.27 1.25
N LEU A 13 -2.95 6.41 1.35
CA LEU A 13 -2.18 7.00 0.26
C LEU A 13 -2.08 6.06 -0.95
N ILE A 14 -1.79 4.81 -0.71
CA ILE A 14 -1.50 3.88 -1.79
C ILE A 14 -2.74 3.12 -2.24
N LEU A 15 -3.54 2.65 -1.29
CA LEU A 15 -4.73 1.86 -1.62
C LEU A 15 -6.02 2.64 -1.58
N ASP A 16 -5.95 3.91 -1.19
CA ASP A 16 -7.10 4.82 -1.19
C ASP A 16 -8.24 4.29 -0.33
N ARG A 17 -7.89 3.69 0.80
CA ARG A 17 -8.88 3.19 1.75
C ARG A 17 -8.22 2.94 3.09
N GLU A 18 -9.06 2.69 4.09
CA GLU A 18 -8.54 2.33 5.40
C GLU A 18 -8.25 0.85 5.48
N PRO A 19 -7.39 0.43 6.41
CA PRO A 19 -7.16 -1.00 6.62
C PRO A 19 -8.44 -1.70 7.05
N GLU A 20 -8.50 -3.00 6.79
CA GLU A 20 -9.71 -3.77 7.08
C GLU A 20 -10.00 -3.84 8.56
N SER A 21 -8.98 -3.89 9.40
CA SER A 21 -9.17 -4.08 10.84
C SER A 21 -7.90 -3.70 11.56
N GLU A 22 -8.01 -3.60 12.89
CA GLU A 22 -6.83 -3.37 13.73
C GLU A 22 -5.85 -4.51 13.64
N GLN A 23 -6.35 -5.71 13.49
CA GLN A 23 -5.49 -6.87 13.37
C GLN A 23 -4.59 -6.74 12.15
N VAL A 24 -5.14 -6.31 11.03
CA VAL A 24 -4.35 -6.10 9.83
C VAL A 24 -3.29 -5.03 10.06
N VAL A 25 -3.68 -3.93 10.71
CA VAL A 25 -2.71 -2.87 11.02
C VAL A 25 -1.57 -3.43 11.86
N ASN A 26 -1.91 -4.19 12.89
CA ASN A 26 -0.88 -4.75 13.77
C ASN A 26 0.06 -5.69 13.03
N GLU A 27 -0.47 -6.45 12.09
CA GLU A 27 0.38 -7.33 11.29
C GLU A 27 1.31 -6.53 10.40
N LYS A 28 0.80 -5.47 9.79
CA LYS A 28 1.62 -4.67 8.89
C LYS A 28 2.68 -3.85 9.61
N ARG A 29 2.45 -3.57 10.90
CA ARG A 29 3.46 -2.87 11.71
C ARG A 29 4.74 -3.69 11.87
N ARG A 30 4.69 -4.97 11.57
CA ARG A 30 5.86 -5.83 11.66
C ARG A 30 6.75 -5.76 10.44
N ALA A 31 6.36 -5.00 9.43
CA ALA A 31 7.19 -4.85 8.25
C ALA A 31 8.55 -4.27 8.64
N GLU A 32 9.55 -4.57 7.85
CA GLU A 32 10.90 -4.16 8.14
C GLU A 32 11.03 -2.64 8.20
N SER A 33 10.30 -1.95 7.35
CA SER A 33 10.33 -0.50 7.30
C SER A 33 9.08 -0.02 6.57
N LEU A 34 8.80 1.28 6.70
CA LEU A 34 7.69 1.85 5.95
C LEU A 34 7.93 1.72 4.45
N ARG A 35 9.18 1.88 4.04
CA ARG A 35 9.49 1.74 2.62
C ARG A 35 9.19 0.32 2.14
N ALA A 36 9.57 -0.68 2.92
CA ALA A 36 9.30 -2.06 2.54
C ALA A 36 7.81 -2.31 2.44
N LEU A 37 7.05 -1.79 3.39
CA LEU A 37 5.60 -1.95 3.37
C LEU A 37 4.98 -1.24 2.17
N ALA A 38 5.46 -0.04 1.88
CA ALA A 38 4.95 0.71 0.74
C ALA A 38 5.21 -0.04 -0.56
N LEU A 39 6.40 -0.59 -0.72
CA LEU A 39 6.73 -1.35 -1.92
C LEU A 39 5.84 -2.58 -2.05
N GLU A 40 5.56 -3.24 -0.94
CA GLU A 40 4.67 -4.38 -0.94
C GLU A 40 3.28 -3.98 -1.43
N MET A 41 2.78 -2.86 -0.93
CA MET A 41 1.47 -2.37 -1.33
C MET A 41 1.43 -1.98 -2.81
N LEU A 42 2.48 -1.35 -3.29
CA LEU A 42 2.54 -0.94 -4.70
C LEU A 42 2.54 -2.12 -5.64
N LYS A 43 3.03 -3.27 -5.17
CA LYS A 43 3.06 -4.48 -5.98
C LYS A 43 1.80 -5.32 -5.84
N SER A 44 0.89 -4.92 -4.95
CA SER A 44 -0.28 -5.72 -4.67
C SER A 44 -1.26 -5.66 -5.84
N GLU A 45 -2.05 -6.73 -5.97
CA GLU A 45 -3.08 -6.76 -7.00
C GLU A 45 -4.10 -5.65 -6.80
N GLU A 46 -4.38 -5.33 -5.54
CA GLU A 46 -5.34 -4.28 -5.24
C GLU A 46 -4.89 -2.94 -5.81
N PHE A 47 -3.63 -2.58 -5.58
CA PHE A 47 -3.11 -1.33 -6.10
C PHE A 47 -3.13 -1.32 -7.63
N ILE A 48 -2.70 -2.42 -8.23
CA ILE A 48 -2.64 -2.50 -9.67
C ILE A 48 -4.05 -2.39 -10.26
N ASN A 49 -5.01 -3.08 -9.68
CA ASN A 49 -6.39 -3.04 -10.18
C ASN A 49 -7.01 -1.67 -10.01
N ASN A 50 -6.76 -1.01 -8.87
CA ASN A 50 -7.33 0.30 -8.60
C ASN A 50 -6.77 1.36 -9.53
N ASN A 51 -5.57 1.14 -10.04
CA ASN A 51 -4.88 2.16 -10.83
C ASN A 51 -4.53 1.68 -12.22
N ARG A 52 -5.28 0.71 -12.71
CA ARG A 52 -4.96 0.10 -13.99
C ARG A 52 -4.90 1.10 -15.14
N ASP A 53 -5.86 2.01 -15.18
CA ASP A 53 -5.90 2.99 -16.26
C ASP A 53 -4.72 3.95 -16.18
N LEU A 54 -4.39 4.40 -14.97
CA LEU A 54 -3.25 5.28 -14.80
C LEU A 54 -1.94 4.58 -15.16
N LEU A 55 -1.82 3.31 -14.73
CA LEU A 55 -0.61 2.55 -15.02
C LEU A 55 -0.45 2.33 -16.52
N ALA A 56 -1.56 2.11 -17.21
CA ALA A 56 -1.51 1.94 -18.65
C ALA A 56 -1.03 3.23 -19.32
N GLN A 57 -1.49 4.37 -18.83
CA GLN A 57 -1.06 5.65 -19.38
C GLN A 57 0.40 5.92 -19.08
N MET A 58 0.91 5.36 -17.98
CA MET A 58 2.28 5.57 -17.59
C MET A 58 3.21 4.53 -18.16
N ASP A 59 2.70 3.67 -19.00
CA ASP A 59 3.51 2.64 -19.62
C ASP A 59 4.46 3.29 -20.60
N LEU A 60 5.64 3.53 -20.15
CA LEU A 60 6.65 4.20 -20.96
C LEU A 60 7.58 3.23 -21.62
N GLY A 61 7.27 1.99 -21.51
CA GLY A 61 8.08 0.95 -22.10
C GLY A 61 8.01 1.02 -23.59
N GLU A 62 7.23 1.81 -24.02
CA GLU A 62 7.13 1.95 -25.39
C GLU A 62 7.65 3.15 -25.95
#